data_f01af0d54ec4163ab60cc9617b7e83d7
#
_entry.id   f01af0d54ec4163ab60cc9617b7e83d7
#
_cell.length_a   1.000
_cell.length_b   1.000
_cell.length_c   1.000
_cell.angle_alpha   90.00
_cell.angle_beta   90.00
_cell.angle_gamma   90.00
#
_symmetry.space_group_name_H-M   'P 1'
#
loop_
_entity.id
_entity.type
_entity.pdbx_description
1 polymer ?
#
loop_
_entity_poly.entity_id
_entity_poly.type
_entity_poly.pdbx_seq_one_letter_code
_entity_poly.pdbx_strand_id
1 'polypeptide(L)'
;MDNKLKIAIIGSRGYPYVYSGYETLVKKLSERLVKSGHHVRVYCHSSLFKKKPRQVNGIELVYTPSIKSKIFSQLYNSFFSFIHVCFSKIDVVLVVNSANGPFGLITKLFRKPTAINVDGLEWLRPKWKGLGSIYFKWASMMATIFYDQIINDSDEMRKVYLNLFKKDSKVIAYGANIRKSESPQLINKFNLKQREYYLVVGRLIPDNNADLIINGFIKSNSKKKLVIVGDVSYKDSYASN
;
A
#
# COMPACT_ATOMS: atom_id res chain seq x y z
N MET A 1 -15.60 -28.12 -5.54
CA MET A 1 -15.89 -27.15 -6.63
C MET A 1 -15.25 -25.83 -6.25
N ASP A 2 -14.15 -25.45 -6.89
CA ASP A 2 -13.51 -24.15 -6.62
C ASP A 2 -14.45 -23.03 -7.11
N ASN A 3 -15.07 -22.35 -6.16
CA ASN A 3 -15.98 -21.24 -6.47
C ASN A 3 -15.17 -20.08 -7.04
N LYS A 4 -15.20 -19.91 -8.35
CA LYS A 4 -14.52 -18.79 -9.04
C LYS A 4 -15.24 -17.48 -8.70
N LEU A 5 -14.55 -16.64 -7.93
CA LEU A 5 -15.06 -15.33 -7.50
C LEU A 5 -14.69 -14.24 -8.50
N LYS A 6 -15.55 -13.21 -8.59
CA LYS A 6 -15.27 -11.93 -9.23
C LYS A 6 -14.86 -10.92 -8.16
N ILE A 7 -13.58 -10.57 -8.15
CA ILE A 7 -12.95 -9.76 -7.10
C ILE A 7 -12.59 -8.39 -7.67
N ALA A 8 -13.06 -7.32 -7.03
CA ALA A 8 -12.63 -5.97 -7.34
C ALA A 8 -11.59 -5.49 -6.32
N ILE A 9 -10.56 -4.77 -6.78
CA ILE A 9 -9.55 -4.14 -5.92
C ILE A 9 -9.56 -2.64 -6.14
N ILE A 10 -9.77 -1.88 -5.05
CA ILE A 10 -9.89 -0.41 -5.03
C ILE A 10 -8.87 0.16 -4.04
N GLY A 11 -8.39 1.38 -4.28
CA GLY A 11 -7.58 2.14 -3.33
C GLY A 11 -6.08 2.17 -3.65
N SER A 12 -5.62 1.40 -4.65
CA SER A 12 -4.28 1.57 -5.23
C SER A 12 -4.32 2.54 -6.40
N ARG A 13 -3.14 2.92 -6.90
CA ARG A 13 -3.04 3.77 -8.11
C ARG A 13 -3.30 3.02 -9.40
N GLY A 14 -3.35 1.69 -9.36
CA GLY A 14 -3.70 0.82 -10.47
C GLY A 14 -2.63 -0.23 -10.80
N TYR A 15 -2.91 -1.01 -11.84
CA TYR A 15 -2.08 -2.11 -12.29
C TYR A 15 -1.64 -1.88 -13.76
N PRO A 16 -0.43 -2.21 -14.17
CA PRO A 16 0.70 -2.76 -13.41
C PRO A 16 1.59 -1.70 -12.71
N TYR A 17 1.09 -0.50 -12.50
CA TYR A 17 1.84 0.60 -11.92
C TYR A 17 2.36 0.25 -10.52
N VAL A 18 3.66 0.42 -10.28
CA VAL A 18 4.32 0.13 -9.00
C VAL A 18 4.98 1.40 -8.49
N TYR A 19 4.45 1.96 -7.42
CA TYR A 19 4.98 3.15 -6.76
C TYR A 19 5.30 2.90 -5.28
N SER A 20 4.51 2.07 -4.60
CA SER A 20 4.63 1.83 -3.17
C SER A 20 4.36 0.36 -2.81
N GLY A 21 4.37 0.06 -1.51
CA GLY A 21 4.03 -1.27 -0.99
C GLY A 21 2.64 -1.74 -1.42
N TYR A 22 1.64 -0.86 -1.40
CA TYR A 22 0.28 -1.20 -1.82
C TYR A 22 0.19 -1.61 -3.29
N GLU A 23 0.84 -0.89 -4.19
CA GLU A 23 0.86 -1.25 -5.61
C GLU A 23 1.57 -2.58 -5.83
N THR A 24 2.65 -2.85 -5.08
CA THR A 24 3.33 -4.15 -5.11
C THR A 24 2.42 -5.27 -4.60
N LEU A 25 1.72 -5.06 -3.49
CA LEU A 25 0.73 -5.99 -2.96
C LEU A 25 -0.36 -6.26 -3.99
N VAL A 26 -1.02 -5.22 -4.50
CA VAL A 26 -2.12 -5.33 -5.47
C VAL A 26 -1.66 -6.06 -6.71
N LYS A 27 -0.47 -5.74 -7.25
CA LYS A 27 0.10 -6.45 -8.41
C LYS A 27 0.25 -7.94 -8.13
N LYS A 28 0.95 -8.30 -7.05
CA LYS A 28 1.25 -9.72 -6.74
C LYS A 28 -0.01 -10.51 -6.38
N LEU A 29 -0.92 -9.90 -5.64
CA LEU A 29 -2.18 -10.52 -5.26
C LEU A 29 -3.06 -10.76 -6.49
N SER A 30 -3.25 -9.74 -7.35
CA SER A 30 -4.06 -9.85 -8.56
C SER A 30 -3.54 -10.96 -9.50
N GLU A 31 -2.23 -11.00 -9.73
CA GLU A 31 -1.59 -12.02 -10.56
C GLU A 31 -1.80 -13.44 -10.00
N ARG A 32 -1.73 -13.60 -8.68
CA ARG A 32 -1.98 -14.89 -8.01
C ARG A 32 -3.45 -15.30 -8.06
N LEU A 33 -4.36 -14.38 -7.79
CA LEU A 33 -5.79 -14.64 -7.84
C LEU A 33 -6.24 -15.08 -9.24
N VAL A 34 -5.73 -14.42 -10.31
CA VAL A 34 -5.98 -14.84 -11.69
C VAL A 34 -5.43 -16.25 -11.96
N LYS A 35 -4.21 -16.54 -11.49
CA LYS A 35 -3.63 -17.90 -11.61
C LYS A 35 -4.47 -18.96 -10.87
N SER A 36 -5.12 -18.60 -9.79
CA SER A 36 -6.05 -19.45 -9.05
C SER A 36 -7.45 -19.53 -9.67
N GLY A 37 -7.65 -18.94 -10.86
CA GLY A 37 -8.89 -19.03 -11.62
C GLY A 37 -9.96 -18.01 -11.27
N HIS A 38 -9.68 -17.03 -10.40
CA HIS A 38 -10.60 -15.95 -10.09
C HIS A 38 -10.61 -14.87 -11.17
N HIS A 39 -11.74 -14.17 -11.31
CA HIS A 39 -11.82 -12.95 -12.12
C HIS A 39 -11.43 -11.74 -11.28
N VAL A 40 -10.39 -11.04 -11.68
CA VAL A 40 -9.87 -9.90 -10.94
C VAL A 40 -10.02 -8.61 -11.73
N ARG A 41 -10.59 -7.60 -11.10
CA ARG A 41 -10.72 -6.24 -11.62
C ARG A 41 -9.96 -5.28 -10.71
N VAL A 42 -9.09 -4.45 -11.29
CA VAL A 42 -8.34 -3.42 -10.57
C VAL A 42 -8.76 -2.04 -11.05
N TYR A 43 -9.11 -1.17 -10.10
CA TYR A 43 -9.43 0.22 -10.39
C TYR A 43 -8.15 1.06 -10.48
N CYS A 44 -8.04 1.85 -11.54
CA CYS A 44 -6.85 2.59 -11.91
C CYS A 44 -7.13 4.09 -11.97
N HIS A 45 -6.18 4.91 -11.52
CA HIS A 45 -6.23 6.35 -11.70
C HIS A 45 -6.02 6.72 -13.17
N SER A 46 -7.06 7.22 -13.84
CA SER A 46 -7.02 7.49 -15.27
C SER A 46 -5.92 8.47 -15.70
N SER A 47 -5.55 9.41 -14.83
CA SER A 47 -4.50 10.42 -15.11
C SER A 47 -3.08 9.85 -15.11
N LEU A 48 -2.85 8.67 -14.55
CA LEU A 48 -1.52 8.04 -14.45
C LEU A 48 -1.20 7.14 -15.65
N PHE A 49 -2.17 6.85 -16.51
CA PHE A 49 -2.00 5.92 -17.62
C PHE A 49 -2.26 6.61 -18.96
N LYS A 50 -1.20 6.68 -19.79
CA LYS A 50 -1.33 7.16 -21.19
C LYS A 50 -2.11 6.18 -22.05
N LYS A 51 -1.78 4.87 -21.95
CA LYS A 51 -2.52 3.77 -22.59
C LYS A 51 -3.47 3.16 -21.56
N LYS A 52 -4.68 2.85 -21.97
CA LYS A 52 -5.74 2.33 -21.11
C LYS A 52 -6.31 1.01 -21.64
N PRO A 53 -5.49 -0.06 -21.68
CA PRO A 53 -6.00 -1.36 -22.10
C PRO A 53 -7.06 -1.85 -21.11
N ARG A 54 -8.09 -2.53 -21.63
CA ARG A 54 -9.15 -3.10 -20.77
C ARG A 54 -8.67 -4.27 -19.93
N GLN A 55 -7.62 -4.95 -20.39
CA GLN A 55 -7.09 -6.13 -19.70
C GLN A 55 -5.57 -6.21 -19.87
N VAL A 56 -4.88 -6.62 -18.81
CA VAL A 56 -3.44 -6.91 -18.81
C VAL A 56 -3.20 -8.13 -17.91
N ASN A 57 -2.48 -9.14 -18.43
CA ASN A 57 -2.18 -10.39 -17.70
C ASN A 57 -3.41 -11.08 -17.08
N GLY A 58 -4.55 -11.07 -17.80
CA GLY A 58 -5.80 -11.64 -17.31
C GLY A 58 -6.57 -10.79 -16.28
N ILE A 59 -6.02 -9.63 -15.90
CA ILE A 59 -6.62 -8.71 -14.93
C ILE A 59 -7.39 -7.63 -15.70
N GLU A 60 -8.67 -7.46 -15.40
CA GLU A 60 -9.52 -6.41 -15.95
C GLU A 60 -9.17 -5.05 -15.31
N LEU A 61 -9.03 -4.00 -16.12
CA LEU A 61 -8.67 -2.66 -15.65
C LEU A 61 -9.81 -1.68 -15.89
N VAL A 62 -10.20 -0.99 -14.84
CA VAL A 62 -11.22 0.08 -14.90
C VAL A 62 -10.57 1.40 -14.53
N TYR A 63 -10.61 2.34 -15.47
CA TYR A 63 -10.00 3.66 -15.30
C TYR A 63 -11.04 4.65 -14.83
N THR A 64 -10.99 5.00 -13.55
CA THR A 64 -11.89 5.99 -12.97
C THR A 64 -11.24 7.39 -12.95
N PRO A 65 -12.05 8.46 -12.98
CA PRO A 65 -11.54 9.81 -12.99
C PRO A 65 -10.58 10.07 -11.83
N SER A 66 -9.51 10.80 -12.08
CA SER A 66 -8.54 11.22 -11.08
C SER A 66 -8.01 12.61 -11.40
N ILE A 67 -7.78 13.41 -10.38
CA ILE A 67 -7.26 14.78 -10.48
C ILE A 67 -5.76 14.81 -10.15
N LYS A 68 -5.04 15.79 -10.70
CA LYS A 68 -3.62 15.99 -10.40
C LYS A 68 -3.46 16.73 -9.06
N SER A 69 -3.76 16.05 -7.96
CA SER A 69 -3.59 16.56 -6.60
C SER A 69 -2.91 15.52 -5.72
N LYS A 70 -2.00 15.94 -4.85
CA LYS A 70 -1.31 15.02 -3.92
C LYS A 70 -2.27 14.41 -2.88
N ILE A 71 -3.27 15.16 -2.45
CA ILE A 71 -4.20 14.78 -1.37
C ILE A 71 -5.52 14.26 -1.95
N PHE A 72 -6.14 15.03 -2.83
CA PHE A 72 -7.50 14.73 -3.32
C PHE A 72 -7.55 13.69 -4.45
N SER A 73 -6.42 13.40 -5.11
CA SER A 73 -6.38 12.44 -6.22
C SER A 73 -6.93 11.07 -5.81
N GLN A 74 -6.50 10.57 -4.65
CA GLN A 74 -6.94 9.27 -4.13
C GLN A 74 -8.42 9.28 -3.78
N LEU A 75 -8.88 10.28 -3.04
CA LEU A 75 -10.28 10.35 -2.59
C LEU A 75 -11.24 10.50 -3.78
N TYR A 76 -10.88 11.34 -4.75
CA TYR A 76 -11.67 11.52 -5.97
C TYR A 76 -11.77 10.24 -6.80
N ASN A 77 -10.64 9.57 -7.04
CA ASN A 77 -10.63 8.30 -7.75
C ASN A 77 -11.43 7.22 -7.00
N SER A 78 -11.25 7.14 -5.68
CA SER A 78 -11.97 6.18 -4.85
C SER A 78 -13.48 6.39 -4.92
N PHE A 79 -13.96 7.60 -4.79
CA PHE A 79 -15.40 7.91 -4.87
C PHE A 79 -16.05 7.32 -6.13
N PHE A 80 -15.49 7.60 -7.31
CA PHE A 80 -16.02 7.06 -8.56
C PHE A 80 -15.84 5.54 -8.68
N SER A 81 -14.76 4.99 -8.12
CA SER A 81 -14.53 3.55 -8.11
C SER A 81 -15.58 2.82 -7.26
N PHE A 82 -15.90 3.37 -6.09
CA PHE A 82 -16.92 2.80 -5.21
C PHE A 82 -18.33 2.87 -5.82
N ILE A 83 -18.68 3.98 -6.47
CA ILE A 83 -19.96 4.06 -7.19
C ILE A 83 -19.99 3.01 -8.32
N HIS A 84 -18.98 2.97 -9.18
CA HIS A 84 -18.95 2.05 -10.31
C HIS A 84 -19.00 0.57 -9.87
N VAL A 85 -18.30 0.19 -8.79
CA VAL A 85 -18.30 -1.21 -8.33
C VAL A 85 -19.67 -1.64 -7.81
N CYS A 86 -20.47 -0.73 -7.24
CA CYS A 86 -21.81 -1.04 -6.77
C CYS A 86 -22.75 -1.52 -7.88
N PHE A 87 -22.61 -0.96 -9.07
CA PHE A 87 -23.40 -1.34 -10.26
C PHE A 87 -22.74 -2.46 -11.08
N SER A 88 -21.62 -2.99 -10.62
CA SER A 88 -20.88 -4.06 -11.30
C SER A 88 -21.23 -5.43 -10.75
N LYS A 89 -21.14 -6.47 -11.61
CA LYS A 89 -21.29 -7.88 -11.21
C LYS A 89 -20.00 -8.36 -10.53
N ILE A 90 -19.78 -7.96 -9.28
CA ILE A 90 -18.63 -8.28 -8.42
C ILE A 90 -19.15 -8.98 -7.17
N ASP A 91 -18.47 -10.06 -6.76
CA ASP A 91 -18.85 -10.85 -5.59
C ASP A 91 -18.25 -10.27 -4.29
N VAL A 92 -17.01 -9.76 -4.35
CA VAL A 92 -16.32 -9.17 -3.19
C VAL A 92 -15.41 -8.02 -3.61
N VAL A 93 -15.33 -7.00 -2.78
CA VAL A 93 -14.46 -5.83 -2.98
C VAL A 93 -13.36 -5.85 -1.93
N LEU A 94 -12.10 -5.88 -2.36
CA LEU A 94 -10.94 -5.63 -1.53
C LEU A 94 -10.52 -4.16 -1.68
N VAL A 95 -10.46 -3.48 -0.58
CA VAL A 95 -10.01 -2.08 -0.53
C VAL A 95 -8.67 -2.00 0.17
N VAL A 96 -7.75 -1.22 -0.35
CA VAL A 96 -6.48 -0.94 0.30
C VAL A 96 -6.41 0.52 0.74
N ASN A 97 -5.69 0.78 1.83
CA ASN A 97 -5.49 2.09 2.43
C ASN A 97 -6.69 2.60 3.26
N SER A 98 -6.42 2.89 4.55
CA SER A 98 -7.40 3.37 5.53
C SER A 98 -8.07 4.71 5.16
N ALA A 99 -7.44 5.52 4.29
CA ALA A 99 -8.07 6.73 3.76
C ALA A 99 -9.42 6.48 3.07
N ASN A 100 -9.66 5.25 2.64
CA ASN A 100 -10.90 4.83 1.97
C ASN A 100 -12.02 4.41 2.96
N GLY A 101 -11.77 4.50 4.26
CA GLY A 101 -12.74 4.11 5.28
C GLY A 101 -14.16 4.68 5.08
N PRO A 102 -14.34 5.99 4.85
CA PRO A 102 -15.66 6.58 4.67
C PRO A 102 -16.44 6.03 3.45
N PHE A 103 -15.74 5.65 2.38
CA PHE A 103 -16.39 5.15 1.16
C PHE A 103 -17.02 3.77 1.32
N GLY A 104 -16.65 3.01 2.36
CA GLY A 104 -17.30 1.76 2.71
C GLY A 104 -18.81 1.91 2.95
N LEU A 105 -19.29 3.11 3.32
CA LEU A 105 -20.71 3.40 3.41
C LEU A 105 -21.43 3.15 2.07
N ILE A 106 -20.82 3.50 0.95
CA ILE A 106 -21.41 3.31 -0.38
C ILE A 106 -21.63 1.82 -0.65
N THR A 107 -20.59 0.98 -0.51
CA THR A 107 -20.71 -0.47 -0.73
C THR A 107 -21.64 -1.14 0.28
N LYS A 108 -21.67 -0.66 1.52
CA LYS A 108 -22.59 -1.16 2.56
C LYS A 108 -24.05 -0.91 2.21
N LEU A 109 -24.39 0.28 1.70
CA LEU A 109 -25.75 0.60 1.23
C LEU A 109 -26.19 -0.30 0.08
N PHE A 110 -25.27 -0.67 -0.82
CA PHE A 110 -25.52 -1.59 -1.93
C PHE A 110 -25.32 -3.06 -1.57
N ARG A 111 -25.11 -3.39 -0.29
CA ARG A 111 -24.91 -4.76 0.22
C ARG A 111 -23.80 -5.53 -0.52
N LYS A 112 -22.74 -4.82 -0.94
CA LYS A 112 -21.56 -5.43 -1.54
C LYS A 112 -20.59 -5.89 -0.46
N PRO A 113 -20.25 -7.20 -0.39
CA PRO A 113 -19.25 -7.70 0.56
C PRO A 113 -17.91 -7.00 0.38
N THR A 114 -17.39 -6.41 1.45
CA THR A 114 -16.17 -5.60 1.41
C THR A 114 -15.19 -5.96 2.50
N ALA A 115 -13.91 -6.04 2.13
CA ALA A 115 -12.81 -6.08 3.08
C ALA A 115 -11.89 -4.88 2.85
N ILE A 116 -11.34 -4.32 3.91
CA ILE A 116 -10.32 -3.26 3.82
C ILE A 116 -9.01 -3.73 4.45
N ASN A 117 -7.93 -3.60 3.68
CA ASN A 117 -6.58 -3.77 4.21
C ASN A 117 -6.06 -2.43 4.72
N VAL A 118 -5.72 -2.39 5.99
CA VAL A 118 -5.17 -1.23 6.69
C VAL A 118 -3.78 -1.58 7.17
N ASP A 119 -2.80 -0.81 6.69
CA ASP A 119 -1.42 -0.90 7.13
C ASP A 119 -0.97 0.45 7.71
N GLY A 120 -0.27 0.38 8.81
CA GLY A 120 0.27 1.55 9.48
C GLY A 120 -0.77 2.49 10.12
N LEU A 121 -0.28 3.25 11.07
CA LEU A 121 -1.04 4.27 11.77
C LEU A 121 -0.78 5.63 11.09
N GLU A 122 -1.43 5.84 9.94
CA GLU A 122 -1.17 7.03 9.12
C GLU A 122 -1.33 8.35 9.92
N TRP A 123 -2.23 8.40 10.89
CA TRP A 123 -2.43 9.58 11.74
C TRP A 123 -1.28 9.87 12.68
N LEU A 124 -0.34 8.93 12.91
CA LEU A 124 0.87 9.14 13.71
C LEU A 124 2.08 9.52 12.85
N ARG A 125 1.96 9.45 11.54
CA ARG A 125 3.10 9.72 10.65
C ARG A 125 3.39 11.23 10.55
N PRO A 126 4.67 11.64 10.63
CA PRO A 126 5.09 13.04 10.59
C PRO A 126 4.57 13.82 9.37
N LYS A 127 4.36 13.14 8.23
CA LYS A 127 3.83 13.76 7.00
C LYS A 127 2.38 14.23 7.12
N TRP A 128 1.59 13.66 8.06
CA TRP A 128 0.19 14.00 8.28
C TRP A 128 0.00 14.78 9.58
N LYS A 129 0.19 16.10 9.54
CA LYS A 129 -0.04 16.98 10.68
C LYS A 129 -1.43 17.65 10.61
N GLY A 130 -1.96 18.05 11.76
CA GLY A 130 -3.22 18.79 11.84
C GLY A 130 -4.40 18.03 11.23
N LEU A 131 -5.11 18.63 10.31
CA LEU A 131 -6.32 18.07 9.68
C LEU A 131 -6.08 16.72 9.00
N GLY A 132 -4.89 16.48 8.46
CA GLY A 132 -4.55 15.20 7.85
C GLY A 132 -4.55 14.06 8.86
N SER A 133 -3.94 14.25 10.03
CA SER A 133 -3.94 13.27 11.11
C SER A 133 -5.37 12.99 11.60
N ILE A 134 -6.17 14.03 11.81
CA ILE A 134 -7.58 13.90 12.24
C ILE A 134 -8.38 13.10 11.20
N TYR A 135 -8.22 13.42 9.91
CA TYR A 135 -8.87 12.69 8.82
C TYR A 135 -8.54 11.21 8.84
N PHE A 136 -7.24 10.85 8.91
CA PHE A 136 -6.84 9.43 8.89
C PHE A 136 -7.35 8.65 10.09
N LYS A 137 -7.35 9.25 11.29
CA LYS A 137 -7.92 8.62 12.49
C LYS A 137 -9.42 8.40 12.33
N TRP A 138 -10.14 9.42 11.86
CA TRP A 138 -11.58 9.34 11.57
C TRP A 138 -11.88 8.31 10.48
N ALA A 139 -11.12 8.30 9.38
CA ALA A 139 -11.29 7.35 8.29
C ALA A 139 -11.05 5.90 8.74
N SER A 140 -10.06 5.67 9.61
CA SER A 140 -9.82 4.36 10.22
C SER A 140 -10.98 3.90 11.11
N MET A 141 -11.59 4.83 11.87
CA MET A 141 -12.80 4.55 12.62
C MET A 141 -13.97 4.20 11.68
N MET A 142 -14.17 4.96 10.60
CA MET A 142 -15.22 4.67 9.60
C MET A 142 -15.01 3.31 8.94
N ALA A 143 -13.76 2.89 8.71
CA ALA A 143 -13.46 1.56 8.21
C ALA A 143 -14.00 0.46 9.13
N THR A 144 -13.93 0.63 10.45
CA THR A 144 -14.43 -0.36 11.40
C THR A 144 -15.96 -0.47 11.42
N ILE A 145 -16.66 0.55 10.94
CA ILE A 145 -18.13 0.63 10.95
C ILE A 145 -18.71 0.14 9.61
N PHE A 146 -18.06 0.49 8.49
CA PHE A 146 -18.66 0.31 7.19
C PHE A 146 -18.19 -0.94 6.43
N TYR A 147 -17.03 -1.50 6.79
CA TYR A 147 -16.51 -2.71 6.14
C TYR A 147 -16.89 -3.97 6.91
N ASP A 148 -17.16 -5.04 6.16
CA ASP A 148 -17.50 -6.34 6.76
C ASP A 148 -16.29 -6.96 7.43
N GLN A 149 -15.09 -6.80 6.81
CA GLN A 149 -13.85 -7.33 7.34
C GLN A 149 -12.72 -6.31 7.27
N ILE A 150 -11.99 -6.16 8.39
CA ILE A 150 -10.71 -5.45 8.43
C ILE A 150 -9.59 -6.48 8.35
N ILE A 151 -8.58 -6.16 7.53
CA ILE A 151 -7.36 -6.94 7.37
C ILE A 151 -6.19 -6.07 7.84
N ASN A 152 -5.42 -6.57 8.80
CA ASN A 152 -4.16 -5.97 9.23
C ASN A 152 -2.98 -6.83 8.77
N ASP A 153 -1.80 -6.23 8.66
CA ASP A 153 -0.57 -6.89 8.28
C ASP A 153 0.18 -7.54 9.45
N SER A 154 -0.16 -7.16 10.69
CA SER A 154 0.50 -7.64 11.91
C SER A 154 -0.45 -7.72 13.10
N ASP A 155 -0.08 -8.53 14.10
CA ASP A 155 -0.83 -8.63 15.36
C ASP A 155 -0.78 -7.34 16.16
N GLU A 156 0.29 -6.55 16.06
CA GLU A 156 0.40 -5.25 16.70
C GLU A 156 -0.66 -4.29 16.15
N MET A 157 -0.84 -4.24 14.84
CA MET A 157 -1.89 -3.44 14.21
C MET A 157 -3.29 -3.92 14.63
N ARG A 158 -3.50 -5.23 14.69
CA ARG A 158 -4.76 -5.82 15.21
C ARG A 158 -5.04 -5.35 16.62
N LYS A 159 -4.05 -5.42 17.54
CA LYS A 159 -4.19 -4.94 18.93
C LYS A 159 -4.56 -3.46 18.99
N VAL A 160 -3.93 -2.62 18.17
CA VAL A 160 -4.24 -1.18 18.11
C VAL A 160 -5.69 -0.96 17.68
N TYR A 161 -6.18 -1.62 16.61
CA TYR A 161 -7.57 -1.48 16.15
C TYR A 161 -8.58 -2.00 17.20
N LEU A 162 -8.27 -3.14 17.85
CA LEU A 162 -9.09 -3.68 18.91
C LEU A 162 -9.17 -2.73 20.12
N ASN A 163 -8.04 -2.15 20.54
CA ASN A 163 -7.99 -1.26 21.69
C ASN A 163 -8.66 0.09 21.42
N LEU A 164 -8.39 0.71 20.27
CA LEU A 164 -8.88 2.05 19.95
C LEU A 164 -10.34 2.05 19.46
N PHE A 165 -10.70 1.09 18.63
CA PHE A 165 -11.99 1.08 17.93
C PHE A 165 -12.89 -0.08 18.35
N LYS A 166 -12.46 -0.94 19.29
CA LYS A 166 -13.20 -2.12 19.77
C LYS A 166 -13.62 -3.07 18.62
N LYS A 167 -12.86 -3.08 17.53
CA LYS A 167 -13.11 -3.92 16.36
C LYS A 167 -11.96 -4.88 16.14
N ASP A 168 -12.27 -6.18 16.17
CA ASP A 168 -11.30 -7.21 15.81
C ASP A 168 -11.10 -7.30 14.29
N SER A 169 -9.96 -7.81 13.87
CA SER A 169 -9.53 -7.86 12.48
C SER A 169 -8.79 -9.15 12.15
N LYS A 170 -8.75 -9.48 10.87
CA LYS A 170 -7.97 -10.62 10.37
C LYS A 170 -6.52 -10.20 10.12
N VAL A 171 -5.56 -10.93 10.68
CA VAL A 171 -4.15 -10.70 10.38
C VAL A 171 -3.76 -11.51 9.14
N ILE A 172 -3.29 -10.80 8.10
CA ILE A 172 -2.73 -11.38 6.88
C ILE A 172 -1.45 -10.62 6.56
N ALA A 173 -0.32 -11.16 6.99
CA ALA A 173 0.98 -10.55 6.79
C ALA A 173 1.37 -10.49 5.30
N TYR A 174 2.12 -9.45 4.94
CA TYR A 174 2.68 -9.36 3.60
C TYR A 174 3.77 -10.41 3.42
N GLY A 175 3.74 -11.05 2.27
CA GLY A 175 4.75 -12.03 1.88
C GLY A 175 5.92 -11.40 1.13
N ALA A 176 7.03 -12.13 1.11
CA ALA A 176 8.19 -11.81 0.28
C ALA A 176 8.63 -13.02 -0.54
N ASN A 177 9.24 -12.76 -1.69
CA ASN A 177 9.89 -13.81 -2.45
C ASN A 177 11.34 -13.95 -1.99
N ILE A 178 11.73 -15.14 -1.53
CA ILE A 178 13.13 -15.44 -1.24
C ILE A 178 13.89 -15.48 -2.56
N ARG A 179 14.88 -14.61 -2.72
CA ARG A 179 15.76 -14.55 -3.88
C ARG A 179 17.20 -14.69 -3.45
N LYS A 180 17.96 -15.49 -4.16
CA LYS A 180 19.41 -15.48 -4.09
C LYS A 180 19.94 -14.51 -5.14
N SER A 181 21.02 -13.80 -4.82
CA SER A 181 21.68 -12.94 -5.82
C SER A 181 22.35 -13.82 -6.87
N GLU A 182 22.08 -13.51 -8.15
CA GLU A 182 22.75 -14.17 -9.28
C GLU A 182 24.17 -13.62 -9.53
N SER A 183 24.47 -12.46 -8.99
CA SER A 183 25.72 -11.74 -9.17
C SER A 183 26.20 -11.08 -7.88
N PRO A 184 26.51 -11.86 -6.83
CA PRO A 184 26.93 -11.31 -5.54
C PRO A 184 28.19 -10.47 -5.61
N GLN A 185 29.05 -10.69 -6.61
CA GLN A 185 30.29 -9.95 -6.85
C GLN A 185 30.05 -8.47 -7.26
N LEU A 186 28.84 -8.08 -7.63
CA LEU A 186 28.55 -6.69 -8.01
C LEU A 186 28.83 -5.69 -6.88
N ILE A 187 28.80 -6.12 -5.61
CA ILE A 187 29.13 -5.27 -4.47
C ILE A 187 30.61 -4.84 -4.47
N ASN A 188 31.49 -5.60 -5.14
CA ASN A 188 32.91 -5.27 -5.23
C ASN A 188 33.16 -3.93 -5.95
N LYS A 189 32.25 -3.52 -6.87
CA LYS A 189 32.30 -2.19 -7.54
C LYS A 189 32.22 -1.02 -6.56
N PHE A 190 31.71 -1.26 -5.36
CA PHE A 190 31.59 -0.27 -4.28
C PHE A 190 32.64 -0.50 -3.18
N ASN A 191 33.66 -1.32 -3.44
CA ASN A 191 34.65 -1.74 -2.45
C ASN A 191 33.99 -2.33 -1.19
N LEU A 192 32.94 -3.15 -1.37
CA LEU A 192 32.22 -3.83 -0.30
C LEU A 192 32.53 -5.33 -0.35
N LYS A 193 32.62 -5.96 0.83
CA LYS A 193 32.71 -7.40 0.98
C LYS A 193 31.49 -7.93 1.73
N GLN A 194 31.06 -9.14 1.40
CA GLN A 194 29.94 -9.78 2.04
C GLN A 194 30.11 -9.82 3.55
N ARG A 195 29.06 -9.39 4.29
CA ARG A 195 28.99 -9.32 5.76
C ARG A 195 29.96 -8.33 6.43
N GLU A 196 30.67 -7.51 5.65
CA GLU A 196 31.58 -6.48 6.17
C GLU A 196 31.02 -5.06 6.12
N TYR A 197 29.70 -4.91 5.96
CA TYR A 197 29.02 -3.61 5.97
C TYR A 197 27.65 -3.71 6.61
N TYR A 198 27.14 -2.57 7.08
CA TYR A 198 25.75 -2.38 7.46
C TYR A 198 24.99 -1.86 6.25
N LEU A 199 23.76 -2.35 6.04
CA LEU A 199 22.93 -1.97 4.90
C LEU A 199 21.60 -1.39 5.39
N VAL A 200 21.30 -0.19 4.92
CA VAL A 200 19.99 0.45 5.05
C VAL A 200 19.36 0.54 3.67
N VAL A 201 18.15 0.03 3.52
CA VAL A 201 17.40 0.10 2.25
C VAL A 201 16.05 0.77 2.52
N GLY A 202 15.80 1.91 1.90
CA GLY A 202 14.55 2.62 2.11
C GLY A 202 14.54 4.00 1.45
N ARG A 203 13.37 4.63 1.39
CA ARG A 203 13.28 6.02 0.94
C ARG A 203 13.98 6.93 1.94
N LEU A 204 14.70 7.93 1.44
CA LEU A 204 15.32 8.95 2.28
C LEU A 204 14.27 10.02 2.65
N ILE A 205 13.47 9.69 3.65
CA ILE A 205 12.40 10.52 4.20
C ILE A 205 12.46 10.50 5.73
N PRO A 206 11.96 11.51 6.43
CA PRO A 206 12.00 11.59 7.90
C PRO A 206 11.48 10.35 8.61
N ASP A 207 10.42 9.73 8.07
CA ASP A 207 9.81 8.52 8.64
C ASP A 207 10.78 7.32 8.74
N ASN A 208 11.85 7.30 7.95
CA ASN A 208 12.82 6.20 7.90
C ASN A 208 14.08 6.48 8.74
N ASN A 209 14.17 7.64 9.39
CA ASN A 209 15.20 8.01 10.37
C ASN A 209 16.64 7.78 9.87
N ALA A 210 16.94 8.09 8.61
CA ALA A 210 18.28 7.86 8.06
C ALA A 210 19.36 8.67 8.80
N ASP A 211 19.04 9.89 9.22
CA ASP A 211 19.87 10.78 10.03
C ASP A 211 20.22 10.16 11.40
N LEU A 212 19.25 9.58 12.09
CA LEU A 212 19.47 8.88 13.36
C LEU A 212 20.37 7.65 13.18
N ILE A 213 20.18 6.90 12.10
CA ILE A 213 20.99 5.74 11.76
C ILE A 213 22.44 6.16 11.47
N ILE A 214 22.63 7.22 10.69
CA ILE A 214 23.98 7.76 10.39
C ILE A 214 24.67 8.22 11.67
N ASN A 215 24.00 9.00 12.50
CA ASN A 215 24.53 9.49 13.75
C ASN A 215 24.88 8.35 14.73
N GLY A 216 24.02 7.34 14.81
CA GLY A 216 24.27 6.13 15.61
C GLY A 216 25.47 5.35 15.10
N PHE A 217 25.60 5.22 13.77
CA PHE A 217 26.75 4.56 13.15
C PHE A 217 28.07 5.30 13.43
N ILE A 218 28.10 6.63 13.30
CA ILE A 218 29.28 7.45 13.59
C ILE A 218 29.71 7.24 15.06
N LYS A 219 28.74 7.28 16.00
CA LYS A 219 29.00 7.09 17.43
C LYS A 219 29.48 5.66 17.79
N SER A 220 29.15 4.67 16.95
CA SER A 220 29.52 3.27 17.20
C SER A 220 31.00 2.98 17.02
N ASN A 221 31.77 3.88 16.40
CA ASN A 221 33.18 3.70 16.03
C ASN A 221 33.43 2.39 15.24
N SER A 222 32.43 1.91 14.52
CA SER A 222 32.54 0.66 13.76
C SER A 222 33.57 0.77 12.64
N LYS A 223 34.40 -0.25 12.49
CA LYS A 223 35.33 -0.37 11.34
C LYS A 223 34.66 -0.80 10.03
N LYS A 224 33.41 -1.25 10.08
CA LYS A 224 32.64 -1.63 8.89
C LYS A 224 32.12 -0.38 8.19
N LYS A 225 31.72 -0.53 6.93
CA LYS A 225 31.08 0.55 6.17
C LYS A 225 29.58 0.60 6.46
N LEU A 226 28.99 1.78 6.40
CA LEU A 226 27.53 1.96 6.30
C LEU A 226 27.17 2.21 4.83
N VAL A 227 26.24 1.44 4.31
CA VAL A 227 25.71 1.57 2.95
C VAL A 227 24.25 1.94 3.03
N ILE A 228 23.87 3.03 2.40
CA ILE A 228 22.48 3.48 2.34
C ILE A 228 22.04 3.40 0.89
N VAL A 229 20.98 2.62 0.62
CA VAL A 229 20.37 2.45 -0.68
C VAL A 229 18.96 3.01 -0.62
N GLY A 230 18.74 4.10 -1.32
CA GLY A 230 17.45 4.76 -1.33
C GLY A 230 17.41 5.93 -2.30
N ASP A 231 16.21 6.43 -2.53
CA ASP A 231 15.98 7.60 -3.37
C ASP A 231 15.02 8.55 -2.67
N VAL A 232 15.09 9.82 -3.05
CA VAL A 232 14.15 10.87 -2.65
C VAL A 232 13.09 11.01 -3.72
N SER A 233 11.84 10.85 -3.35
CA SER A 233 10.76 11.24 -4.24
C SER A 233 10.56 12.76 -4.16
N TYR A 234 11.06 13.48 -5.18
CA TYR A 234 10.79 14.88 -5.46
C TYR A 234 10.96 15.92 -4.32
N LYS A 235 11.94 16.78 -4.46
CA LYS A 235 12.13 18.07 -3.72
C LYS A 235 11.96 17.97 -2.19
N ASP A 236 12.50 16.93 -1.60
CA ASP A 236 12.52 16.80 -0.15
C ASP A 236 13.89 17.32 0.36
N SER A 237 13.86 18.39 1.13
CA SER A 237 15.06 18.99 1.74
C SER A 237 15.79 18.05 2.70
N TYR A 238 15.12 16.98 3.15
CA TYR A 238 15.68 16.01 4.09
C TYR A 238 16.91 15.26 3.56
N ALA A 239 16.99 15.01 2.26
CA ALA A 239 18.14 14.31 1.68
C ALA A 239 19.25 15.27 1.21
N SER A 240 19.01 16.57 1.30
CA SER A 240 19.99 17.61 0.93
C SER A 240 20.82 18.08 2.12
N ASN A 241 20.42 17.69 3.32
CA ASN A 241 21.13 17.92 4.60
C ASN A 241 21.97 16.70 4.96
#